data_22c29c17a3167971836e6074b27041cd
#
_entry.id   22c29c17a3167971836e6074b27041cd
#
_cell.length_a   1.000
_cell.length_b   1.000
_cell.length_c   1.000
_cell.angle_alpha   90.00
_cell.angle_beta   90.00
_cell.angle_gamma   90.00
#
_symmetry.space_group_name_H-M   'P 1'
#
loop_
_entity.id
_entity.type
_entity.pdbx_description
1 polymer ?
#
loop_
_entity_poly.entity_id
_entity_poly.type
_entity_poly.pdbx_seq_one_letter_code
_entity_poly.pdbx_strand_id
1 'polypeptide(L)'
;PVQQPATHHHKKYNWLIKLMLFYYVATFLALTIPLNLSLYMHNLKLGNYDISGTLISVFFLSMTLPGLLINRIIALLKAYTNFIAIVLLTVGLIFFVFKAGMFLLTLGVILTGFGYGIMQPIIYDKTASHVKPSEATFVLSLVMVMNYIAIITYPFILQGIESLFSTDSAYFPFILSTIIACCFSIFAFFRHHSETLN
;
A
#
# COMPACT_ATOMS: atom_id res chain seq x y z
N PRO A 1 -19.12 -41.00 -18.84
CA PRO A 1 -18.84 -39.83 -18.04
C PRO A 1 -17.34 -39.58 -18.06
N VAL A 2 -16.94 -38.65 -18.94
CA VAL A 2 -15.54 -38.23 -19.09
C VAL A 2 -15.24 -37.26 -17.93
N GLN A 3 -14.39 -37.68 -17.01
CA GLN A 3 -13.83 -36.82 -15.98
C GLN A 3 -12.92 -35.78 -16.65
N GLN A 4 -13.30 -34.52 -16.59
CA GLN A 4 -12.42 -33.41 -16.98
C GLN A 4 -11.29 -33.29 -15.94
N PRO A 5 -10.03 -33.16 -16.37
CA PRO A 5 -8.88 -33.17 -15.47
C PRO A 5 -8.85 -31.93 -14.57
N ALA A 6 -8.56 -32.16 -13.28
CA ALA A 6 -8.49 -31.18 -12.18
C ALA A 6 -7.44 -30.05 -12.32
N THR A 7 -6.71 -29.99 -13.44
CA THR A 7 -5.59 -29.05 -13.66
C THR A 7 -6.01 -27.62 -14.00
N HIS A 8 -7.27 -27.37 -14.35
CA HIS A 8 -7.75 -26.02 -14.65
C HIS A 8 -8.08 -25.18 -13.41
N HIS A 9 -8.32 -25.79 -12.25
CA HIS A 9 -8.67 -25.04 -11.03
C HIS A 9 -7.49 -24.30 -10.40
N HIS A 10 -6.27 -24.84 -10.44
CA HIS A 10 -5.10 -24.18 -9.83
C HIS A 10 -4.65 -22.90 -10.53
N LYS A 11 -4.80 -22.79 -11.85
CA LYS A 11 -4.47 -21.53 -12.58
C LYS A 11 -5.44 -20.38 -12.30
N LYS A 12 -6.71 -20.70 -11.97
CA LYS A 12 -7.78 -19.72 -11.83
C LYS A 12 -7.62 -18.84 -10.58
N TYR A 13 -6.98 -19.31 -9.50
CA TYR A 13 -6.86 -18.59 -8.24
C TYR A 13 -5.49 -17.95 -7.98
N ASN A 14 -4.46 -18.30 -8.75
CA ASN A 14 -3.11 -17.75 -8.55
C ASN A 14 -3.04 -16.24 -8.74
N TRP A 15 -3.84 -15.68 -9.64
CA TRP A 15 -3.91 -14.22 -9.83
C TRP A 15 -4.54 -13.53 -8.62
N LEU A 16 -5.60 -14.14 -8.05
CA LEU A 16 -6.29 -13.60 -6.88
C LEU A 16 -5.38 -13.57 -5.66
N ILE A 17 -4.65 -14.66 -5.40
CA ILE A 17 -3.67 -14.72 -4.29
C ILE A 17 -2.59 -13.65 -4.47
N LYS A 18 -2.08 -13.47 -5.69
CA LYS A 18 -1.10 -12.41 -5.98
C LYS A 18 -1.67 -11.02 -5.73
N LEU A 19 -2.93 -10.78 -6.13
CA LEU A 19 -3.60 -9.50 -5.92
C LEU A 19 -3.87 -9.24 -4.44
N MET A 20 -4.31 -10.26 -3.69
CA MET A 20 -4.52 -10.21 -2.25
C MET A 20 -3.22 -9.91 -1.50
N LEU A 21 -2.12 -10.60 -1.87
CA LEU A 21 -0.80 -10.33 -1.27
C LEU A 21 -0.30 -8.92 -1.61
N PHE A 22 -0.50 -8.49 -2.85
CA PHE A 22 -0.17 -7.13 -3.27
C PHE A 22 -0.92 -6.09 -2.43
N TYR A 23 -2.23 -6.28 -2.22
CA TYR A 23 -3.04 -5.38 -1.41
C TYR A 23 -2.63 -5.39 0.05
N TYR A 24 -2.33 -6.57 0.60
CA TYR A 24 -1.81 -6.73 1.96
C TYR A 24 -0.54 -5.89 2.17
N VAL A 25 0.46 -6.05 1.28
CA VAL A 25 1.73 -5.30 1.37
C VAL A 25 1.49 -3.80 1.22
N ALA A 26 0.67 -3.37 0.26
CA ALA A 26 0.34 -1.96 0.06
C ALA A 26 -0.32 -1.34 1.31
N THR A 27 -1.27 -2.06 1.93
CA THR A 27 -1.92 -1.64 3.17
C THR A 27 -0.93 -1.59 4.32
N PHE A 28 -0.09 -2.61 4.47
CA PHE A 28 0.94 -2.66 5.51
C PHE A 28 1.86 -1.42 5.44
N LEU A 29 2.33 -1.06 4.25
CA LEU A 29 3.15 0.13 4.04
C LEU A 29 2.41 1.43 4.37
N ALA A 30 1.15 1.56 3.96
CA ALA A 30 0.34 2.74 4.22
C ALA A 30 0.05 2.93 5.72
N LEU A 31 -0.13 1.84 6.48
CA LEU A 31 -0.39 1.86 7.92
C LEU A 31 0.78 2.41 8.75
N THR A 32 1.98 2.44 8.20
CA THR A 32 3.15 3.01 8.88
C THR A 32 2.90 4.44 9.35
N ILE A 33 2.23 5.26 8.53
CA ILE A 33 1.95 6.65 8.88
C ILE A 33 0.94 6.75 10.03
N PRO A 34 -0.31 6.29 9.92
CA PRO A 34 -1.30 6.53 10.97
C PRO A 34 -0.95 5.88 12.30
N LEU A 35 -0.18 4.79 12.31
CA LEU A 35 0.14 4.07 13.54
C LEU A 35 1.44 4.55 14.22
N ASN A 36 2.39 5.14 13.49
CA ASN A 36 3.70 5.48 14.07
C ASN A 36 4.05 6.98 14.00
N LEU A 37 3.28 7.79 13.25
CA LEU A 37 3.61 9.20 13.01
C LEU A 37 3.70 10.02 14.30
N SER A 38 2.80 9.79 15.25
CA SER A 38 2.79 10.56 16.51
C SER A 38 4.05 10.31 17.33
N LEU A 39 4.48 9.05 17.47
CA LEU A 39 5.71 8.70 18.16
C LEU A 39 6.95 9.22 17.44
N TYR A 40 6.96 9.11 16.10
CA TYR A 40 8.01 9.63 15.24
C TYR A 40 8.21 11.14 15.42
N MET A 41 7.13 11.92 15.36
CA MET A 41 7.17 13.37 15.51
C MET A 41 7.59 13.80 16.91
N HIS A 42 7.09 13.11 17.95
CA HIS A 42 7.47 13.35 19.31
C HIS A 42 8.99 13.18 19.55
N ASN A 43 9.57 12.08 19.03
CA ASN A 43 11.01 11.81 19.15
C ASN A 43 11.88 12.82 18.38
N LEU A 44 11.38 13.36 17.28
CA LEU A 44 12.07 14.41 16.51
C LEU A 44 11.84 15.82 17.05
N LYS A 45 10.98 16.00 18.03
CA LYS A 45 10.56 17.32 18.54
C LYS A 45 9.98 18.21 17.44
N LEU A 46 9.29 17.61 16.46
CA LEU A 46 8.70 18.32 15.32
C LEU A 46 7.29 18.86 15.59
N GLY A 47 6.80 18.71 16.80
CA GLY A 47 5.48 19.21 17.19
C GLY A 47 4.85 18.38 18.32
N ASN A 48 3.64 18.76 18.67
CA ASN A 48 2.82 18.08 19.67
C ASN A 48 1.85 17.05 19.02
N TYR A 49 1.09 16.38 19.86
CA TYR A 49 0.11 15.37 19.41
C TYR A 49 -1.00 15.96 18.52
N ASP A 50 -1.36 17.23 18.68
CA ASP A 50 -2.39 17.88 17.85
C ASP A 50 -1.92 18.02 16.41
N ILE A 51 -0.65 18.34 16.19
CA ILE A 51 -0.05 18.45 14.86
C ILE A 51 0.02 17.06 14.20
N SER A 52 0.39 16.03 14.96
CA SER A 52 0.42 14.67 14.41
C SER A 52 -0.98 14.18 14.03
N GLY A 53 -2.01 14.47 14.82
CA GLY A 53 -3.41 14.18 14.49
C GLY A 53 -3.87 14.90 13.22
N THR A 54 -3.49 16.16 13.06
CA THR A 54 -3.75 16.94 11.84
C THR A 54 -3.10 16.29 10.61
N LEU A 55 -1.84 15.86 10.70
CA LEU A 55 -1.14 15.18 9.60
C LEU A 55 -1.75 13.82 9.28
N ILE A 56 -2.20 13.07 10.27
CA ILE A 56 -2.94 11.82 10.05
C ILE A 56 -4.26 12.11 9.30
N SER A 57 -4.94 13.20 9.63
CA SER A 57 -6.15 13.64 8.90
C SER A 57 -5.82 14.02 7.46
N VAL A 58 -4.70 14.71 7.22
CA VAL A 58 -4.19 15.01 5.88
C VAL A 58 -3.87 13.74 5.10
N PHE A 59 -3.30 12.71 5.76
CA PHE A 59 -3.07 11.40 5.15
C PHE A 59 -4.37 10.78 4.63
N PHE A 60 -5.40 10.69 5.47
CA PHE A 60 -6.69 10.11 5.07
C PHE A 60 -7.39 10.94 3.99
N LEU A 61 -7.30 12.26 4.04
CA LEU A 61 -7.80 13.13 2.97
C LEU A 61 -7.07 12.86 1.65
N SER A 62 -5.74 12.80 1.69
CA SER A 62 -4.90 12.49 0.52
C SER A 62 -5.17 11.11 -0.06
N MET A 63 -5.52 10.13 0.79
CA MET A 63 -5.92 8.79 0.38
C MET A 63 -7.30 8.78 -0.32
N THR A 64 -8.22 9.63 0.11
CA THR A 64 -9.59 9.68 -0.42
C THR A 64 -9.67 10.41 -1.76
N LEU A 65 -8.90 11.49 -1.94
CA LEU A 65 -8.93 12.33 -3.15
C LEU A 65 -8.71 11.57 -4.47
N PRO A 66 -7.72 10.66 -4.60
CA PRO A 66 -7.53 9.88 -5.81
C PRO A 66 -8.73 9.00 -6.17
N GLY A 67 -9.44 8.47 -5.17
CA GLY A 67 -10.65 7.69 -5.39
C GLY A 67 -11.74 8.47 -6.15
N LEU A 68 -11.88 9.77 -5.84
CA LEU A 68 -12.82 10.65 -6.55
C LEU A 68 -12.38 11.00 -7.97
N LEU A 69 -11.08 10.97 -8.23
CA LEU A 69 -10.46 11.36 -9.50
C LEU A 69 -9.98 10.16 -10.32
N ILE A 70 -10.26 8.94 -9.89
CA ILE A 70 -9.63 7.73 -10.41
C ILE A 70 -9.79 7.57 -11.93
N ASN A 71 -10.95 7.88 -12.48
CA ASN A 71 -11.19 7.80 -13.93
C ASN A 71 -10.28 8.76 -14.72
N ARG A 72 -10.05 9.97 -14.19
CA ARG A 72 -9.14 10.94 -14.81
C ARG A 72 -7.68 10.50 -14.69
N ILE A 73 -7.30 9.95 -13.52
CA ILE A 73 -5.96 9.45 -13.25
C ILE A 73 -5.65 8.28 -14.18
N ILE A 74 -6.56 7.31 -14.34
CA ILE A 74 -6.39 6.17 -15.24
C ILE A 74 -6.31 6.65 -16.71
N ALA A 75 -7.15 7.60 -17.12
CA ALA A 75 -7.12 8.15 -18.47
C ALA A 75 -5.79 8.84 -18.81
N LEU A 76 -5.19 9.52 -17.82
CA LEU A 76 -3.91 10.23 -17.96
C LEU A 76 -2.72 9.27 -17.93
N LEU A 77 -2.68 8.37 -16.95
CA LEU A 77 -1.51 7.52 -16.65
C LEU A 77 -1.57 6.17 -17.37
N LYS A 78 -2.76 5.74 -17.82
CA LYS A 78 -2.97 4.48 -18.56
C LYS A 78 -2.30 3.27 -17.87
N ALA A 79 -1.46 2.56 -18.61
CA ALA A 79 -0.75 1.37 -18.12
C ALA A 79 0.21 1.66 -16.94
N TYR A 80 0.69 2.91 -16.79
CA TYR A 80 1.63 3.30 -15.74
C TYR A 80 0.96 3.59 -14.39
N THR A 81 -0.37 3.60 -14.30
CA THR A 81 -1.10 4.03 -13.08
C THR A 81 -0.65 3.26 -11.84
N ASN A 82 -0.55 1.93 -11.90
CA ASN A 82 -0.10 1.11 -10.77
C ASN A 82 1.35 1.39 -10.38
N PHE A 83 2.23 1.53 -11.37
CA PHE A 83 3.64 1.80 -11.13
C PHE A 83 3.83 3.16 -10.47
N ILE A 84 3.18 4.21 -10.99
CA ILE A 84 3.24 5.57 -10.43
C ILE A 84 2.67 5.60 -9.02
N ALA A 85 1.58 4.87 -8.74
CA ALA A 85 1.00 4.78 -7.41
C ALA A 85 2.00 4.19 -6.38
N ILE A 86 2.71 3.11 -6.75
CA ILE A 86 3.74 2.50 -5.91
C ILE A 86 4.92 3.47 -5.71
N VAL A 87 5.36 4.13 -6.77
CA VAL A 87 6.47 5.10 -6.70
C VAL A 87 6.10 6.28 -5.79
N LEU A 88 4.89 6.84 -5.89
CA LEU A 88 4.42 7.92 -5.02
C LEU A 88 4.42 7.49 -3.55
N LEU A 89 3.92 6.29 -3.24
CA LEU A 89 3.94 5.73 -1.91
C LEU A 89 5.38 5.58 -1.39
N THR A 90 6.27 5.05 -2.22
CA THR A 90 7.68 4.83 -1.86
C THR A 90 8.41 6.14 -1.64
N VAL A 91 8.29 7.11 -2.54
CA VAL A 91 8.90 8.45 -2.39
C VAL A 91 8.37 9.15 -1.13
N GLY A 92 7.07 9.01 -0.85
CA GLY A 92 6.49 9.54 0.39
C GLY A 92 7.14 8.95 1.63
N LEU A 93 7.36 7.63 1.70
CA LEU A 93 8.03 6.97 2.81
C LEU A 93 9.53 7.34 2.92
N ILE A 94 10.21 7.55 1.80
CA ILE A 94 11.62 7.99 1.78
C ILE A 94 11.82 9.31 2.53
N PHE A 95 10.88 10.25 2.44
CA PHE A 95 10.99 11.54 3.16
C PHE A 95 11.03 11.39 4.69
N PHE A 96 10.46 10.32 5.23
CA PHE A 96 10.57 10.03 6.67
C PHE A 96 11.97 9.55 7.08
N VAL A 97 12.67 8.84 6.20
CA VAL A 97 14.03 8.33 6.49
C VAL A 97 15.03 9.46 6.60
N PHE A 98 14.89 10.52 5.81
CA PHE A 98 15.81 11.67 5.82
C PHE A 98 15.65 12.61 7.03
N LYS A 99 14.73 12.31 7.96
CA LYS A 99 14.44 13.17 9.14
C LYS A 99 14.22 14.62 8.75
N ALA A 100 13.60 14.83 7.62
CA ALA A 100 13.37 16.13 7.04
C ALA A 100 12.45 16.97 7.96
N GLY A 101 12.56 18.29 7.86
CA GLY A 101 11.68 19.20 8.59
C GLY A 101 10.20 19.02 8.23
N MET A 102 9.34 19.75 8.93
CA MET A 102 7.88 19.63 8.85
C MET A 102 7.32 19.66 7.42
N PHE A 103 7.91 20.48 6.55
CA PHE A 103 7.47 20.59 5.15
C PHE A 103 7.60 19.28 4.38
N LEU A 104 8.79 18.63 4.42
CA LEU A 104 9.03 17.37 3.73
C LEU A 104 8.25 16.21 4.36
N LEU A 105 8.06 16.24 5.68
CA LEU A 105 7.22 15.28 6.38
C LEU A 105 5.77 15.36 5.90
N THR A 106 5.22 16.59 5.81
CA THR A 106 3.86 16.79 5.28
C THR A 106 3.74 16.32 3.84
N LEU A 107 4.73 16.62 3.00
CA LEU A 107 4.77 16.14 1.63
C LEU A 107 4.83 14.60 1.56
N GLY A 108 5.62 13.96 2.43
CA GLY A 108 5.69 12.51 2.58
C GLY A 108 4.34 11.89 2.93
N VAL A 109 3.62 12.50 3.89
CA VAL A 109 2.25 12.10 4.28
C VAL A 109 1.31 12.16 3.08
N ILE A 110 1.31 13.26 2.34
CA ILE A 110 0.45 13.48 1.16
C ILE A 110 0.76 12.47 0.07
N LEU A 111 2.04 12.28 -0.29
CA LEU A 111 2.44 11.37 -1.37
C LEU A 111 2.12 9.91 -1.04
N THR A 112 2.38 9.48 0.19
CA THR A 112 2.06 8.12 0.63
C THR A 112 0.55 7.88 0.60
N GLY A 113 -0.24 8.82 1.14
CA GLY A 113 -1.70 8.74 1.12
C GLY A 113 -2.25 8.70 -0.31
N PHE A 114 -1.76 9.59 -1.18
CA PHE A 114 -2.19 9.68 -2.57
C PHE A 114 -1.83 8.41 -3.36
N GLY A 115 -0.61 7.88 -3.19
CA GLY A 115 -0.18 6.64 -3.81
C GLY A 115 -1.07 5.46 -3.43
N TYR A 116 -1.30 5.27 -2.12
CA TYR A 116 -2.20 4.22 -1.63
C TYR A 116 -3.65 4.40 -2.11
N GLY A 117 -4.14 5.64 -2.12
CA GLY A 117 -5.49 6.00 -2.57
C GLY A 117 -5.75 5.70 -4.05
N ILE A 118 -4.71 5.72 -4.91
CA ILE A 118 -4.80 5.27 -6.31
C ILE A 118 -4.89 3.73 -6.37
N MET A 119 -4.10 3.03 -5.56
CA MET A 119 -3.99 1.56 -5.64
C MET A 119 -5.31 0.87 -5.26
N GLN A 120 -6.00 1.35 -4.26
CA GLN A 120 -7.19 0.72 -3.70
C GLN A 120 -8.33 0.53 -4.72
N PRO A 121 -8.83 1.57 -5.43
CA PRO A 121 -9.89 1.39 -6.41
C PRO A 121 -9.46 0.54 -7.61
N ILE A 122 -8.18 0.59 -8.01
CA ILE A 122 -7.67 -0.25 -9.10
C ILE A 122 -7.67 -1.73 -8.73
N ILE A 123 -7.33 -2.05 -7.47
CA ILE A 123 -7.39 -3.42 -6.97
C ILE A 123 -8.82 -3.94 -7.00
N TYR A 124 -9.79 -3.13 -6.58
CA TYR A 124 -11.20 -3.50 -6.61
C TYR A 124 -11.74 -3.67 -8.03
N ASP A 125 -11.40 -2.75 -8.94
CA ASP A 125 -11.79 -2.84 -10.35
C ASP A 125 -11.20 -4.10 -11.01
N LYS A 126 -9.91 -4.36 -10.83
CA LYS A 126 -9.27 -5.60 -11.30
C LYS A 126 -9.92 -6.84 -10.73
N THR A 127 -10.30 -6.82 -9.46
CA THR A 127 -10.99 -7.95 -8.84
C THR A 127 -12.33 -8.20 -9.50
N ALA A 128 -13.15 -7.16 -9.66
CA ALA A 128 -14.48 -7.27 -10.25
C ALA A 128 -14.46 -7.68 -11.73
N SER A 129 -13.48 -7.17 -12.50
CA SER A 129 -13.37 -7.44 -13.94
C SER A 129 -12.89 -8.85 -14.29
N HIS A 130 -12.21 -9.55 -13.36
CA HIS A 130 -11.66 -10.91 -13.62
C HIS A 130 -12.56 -12.05 -13.18
N VAL A 131 -13.72 -11.76 -12.62
CA VAL A 131 -14.68 -12.78 -12.13
C VAL A 131 -16.05 -12.57 -12.75
N LYS A 132 -16.89 -13.61 -12.70
CA LYS A 132 -18.27 -13.50 -13.14
C LYS A 132 -19.04 -12.53 -12.21
N PRO A 133 -20.02 -11.77 -12.71
CA PRO A 133 -20.82 -10.85 -11.90
C PRO A 133 -21.46 -11.52 -10.65
N SER A 134 -21.83 -12.79 -10.76
CA SER A 134 -22.38 -13.57 -9.63
C SER A 134 -21.37 -13.89 -8.52
N GLU A 135 -20.08 -13.89 -8.82
CA GLU A 135 -18.98 -14.18 -7.88
C GLU A 135 -18.28 -12.90 -7.39
N ALA A 136 -18.53 -11.76 -8.05
CA ALA A 136 -17.79 -10.51 -7.83
C ALA A 136 -17.86 -10.02 -6.38
N THR A 137 -19.04 -10.03 -5.77
CA THR A 137 -19.22 -9.59 -4.38
C THR A 137 -18.43 -10.46 -3.41
N PHE A 138 -18.45 -11.77 -3.58
CA PHE A 138 -17.71 -12.69 -2.73
C PHE A 138 -16.19 -12.49 -2.85
N VAL A 139 -15.68 -12.40 -4.08
CA VAL A 139 -14.24 -12.24 -4.31
C VAL A 139 -13.75 -10.87 -3.85
N LEU A 140 -14.54 -9.80 -4.04
CA LEU A 140 -14.27 -8.47 -3.47
C LEU A 140 -14.17 -8.51 -1.94
N SER A 141 -15.10 -9.23 -1.29
CA SER A 141 -15.07 -9.39 0.17
C SER A 141 -13.79 -10.08 0.63
N LEU A 142 -13.31 -11.11 -0.09
CA LEU A 142 -12.03 -11.78 0.22
C LEU A 142 -10.85 -10.82 0.10
N VAL A 143 -10.82 -10.00 -0.95
CA VAL A 143 -9.76 -8.99 -1.13
C VAL A 143 -9.81 -7.94 -0.01
N MET A 144 -11.01 -7.49 0.39
CA MET A 144 -11.17 -6.56 1.52
C MET A 144 -10.71 -7.15 2.85
N VAL A 145 -10.92 -8.45 3.08
CA VAL A 145 -10.42 -9.14 4.28
C VAL A 145 -8.90 -9.01 4.42
N MET A 146 -8.14 -9.00 3.31
CA MET A 146 -6.69 -8.80 3.36
C MET A 146 -6.28 -7.44 3.91
N ASN A 147 -7.08 -6.39 3.66
CA ASN A 147 -6.86 -5.08 4.27
C ASN A 147 -6.99 -5.17 5.81
N TYR A 148 -8.06 -5.80 6.30
CA TYR A 148 -8.26 -5.97 7.75
C TYR A 148 -7.20 -6.87 8.38
N ILE A 149 -6.77 -7.94 7.69
CA ILE A 149 -5.66 -8.79 8.15
C ILE A 149 -4.38 -7.94 8.27
N ALA A 150 -4.08 -7.06 7.30
CA ALA A 150 -2.93 -6.18 7.38
C ALA A 150 -3.01 -5.24 8.59
N ILE A 151 -4.18 -4.65 8.87
CA ILE A 151 -4.40 -3.77 10.02
C ILE A 151 -4.14 -4.51 11.34
N ILE A 152 -4.68 -5.73 11.47
CA ILE A 152 -4.53 -6.52 12.70
C ILE A 152 -3.09 -7.03 12.87
N THR A 153 -2.47 -7.49 11.79
CA THR A 153 -1.13 -8.11 11.87
C THR A 153 0.01 -7.11 11.90
N TYR A 154 -0.21 -5.87 11.45
CA TYR A 154 0.82 -4.83 11.39
C TYR A 154 1.58 -4.65 12.71
N PRO A 155 0.93 -4.37 13.85
CA PRO A 155 1.65 -4.15 15.11
C PRO A 155 2.43 -5.39 15.57
N PHE A 156 1.89 -6.58 15.39
CA PHE A 156 2.56 -7.84 15.79
C PHE A 156 3.80 -8.13 14.95
N ILE A 157 3.70 -7.92 13.64
CA ILE A 157 4.83 -8.11 12.71
C ILE A 157 5.91 -7.07 13.01
N LEU A 158 5.51 -5.80 13.18
CA LEU A 158 6.45 -4.73 13.50
C LEU A 158 7.19 -5.02 14.81
N GLN A 159 6.45 -5.32 15.89
CA GLN A 159 7.03 -5.63 17.19
C GLN A 159 7.94 -6.88 17.13
N GLY A 160 7.55 -7.91 16.38
CA GLY A 160 8.38 -9.10 16.18
C GLY A 160 9.70 -8.77 15.49
N ILE A 161 9.69 -7.91 14.49
CA ILE A 161 10.91 -7.49 13.78
C ILE A 161 11.74 -6.56 14.67
N GLU A 162 11.14 -5.60 15.38
CA GLU A 162 11.82 -4.74 16.34
C GLU A 162 12.56 -5.53 17.41
N SER A 163 11.94 -6.58 17.95
CA SER A 163 12.58 -7.47 18.94
C SER A 163 13.76 -8.24 18.37
N LEU A 164 13.69 -8.69 17.10
CA LEU A 164 14.80 -9.37 16.43
C LEU A 164 16.02 -8.46 16.23
N PHE A 165 15.78 -7.18 15.96
CA PHE A 165 16.85 -6.19 15.81
C PHE A 165 17.21 -5.46 17.10
N SER A 166 16.58 -5.82 18.23
CA SER A 166 16.78 -5.20 19.56
C SER A 166 16.71 -3.67 19.49
N THR A 167 15.69 -3.14 18.79
CA THR A 167 15.53 -1.69 18.56
C THR A 167 14.13 -1.22 18.99
N ASP A 168 14.11 -0.11 19.75
CA ASP A 168 12.87 0.60 20.15
C ASP A 168 12.78 1.98 19.47
N SER A 169 13.48 2.14 18.34
CA SER A 169 13.57 3.43 17.67
C SER A 169 12.26 3.77 16.92
N ALA A 170 11.68 4.93 17.20
CA ALA A 170 10.52 5.45 16.45
C ALA A 170 10.74 5.66 14.95
N TYR A 171 12.00 5.60 14.50
CA TYR A 171 12.36 5.66 13.07
C TYR A 171 12.30 4.30 12.39
N PHE A 172 12.42 3.23 13.16
CA PHE A 172 12.53 1.89 12.63
C PHE A 172 11.34 1.49 11.74
N PRO A 173 10.08 1.74 12.12
CA PRO A 173 8.93 1.45 11.26
C PRO A 173 9.03 2.10 9.87
N PHE A 174 9.50 3.35 9.81
CA PHE A 174 9.64 4.09 8.54
C PHE A 174 10.78 3.55 7.69
N ILE A 175 11.92 3.20 8.30
CA ILE A 175 13.06 2.59 7.59
C ILE A 175 12.64 1.24 7.03
N LEU A 176 12.05 0.37 7.84
CA LEU A 176 11.57 -0.95 7.43
C LEU A 176 10.59 -0.84 6.26
N SER A 177 9.56 0.01 6.42
CA SER A 177 8.55 0.21 5.38
C SER A 177 9.14 0.80 4.10
N THR A 178 10.13 1.70 4.21
CA THR A 178 10.82 2.25 3.04
C THR A 178 11.60 1.17 2.29
N ILE A 179 12.32 0.30 2.99
CA ILE A 179 13.05 -0.83 2.37
C ILE A 179 12.07 -1.76 1.63
N ILE A 180 10.97 -2.13 2.28
CA ILE A 180 9.94 -2.98 1.67
C ILE A 180 9.32 -2.27 0.44
N ALA A 181 9.01 -0.98 0.54
CA ALA A 181 8.45 -0.19 -0.55
C ALA A 181 9.42 -0.07 -1.74
N CYS A 182 10.72 0.12 -1.50
CA CYS A 182 11.74 0.13 -2.54
C CYS A 182 11.81 -1.22 -3.26
N CYS A 183 11.86 -2.34 -2.52
CA CYS A 183 11.82 -3.68 -3.11
C CYS A 183 10.55 -3.90 -3.95
N PHE A 184 9.42 -3.44 -3.44
CA PHE A 184 8.13 -3.52 -4.11
C PHE A 184 8.08 -2.69 -5.40
N SER A 185 8.66 -1.49 -5.40
CA SER A 185 8.79 -0.62 -6.58
C SER A 185 9.69 -1.24 -7.65
N ILE A 186 10.83 -1.81 -7.24
CA ILE A 186 11.76 -2.50 -8.15
C ILE A 186 11.05 -3.71 -8.79
N PHE A 187 10.35 -4.52 -8.01
CA PHE A 187 9.59 -5.65 -8.52
C PHE A 187 8.50 -5.21 -9.51
N ALA A 188 7.77 -4.14 -9.19
CA ALA A 188 6.75 -3.59 -10.07
C ALA A 188 7.32 -3.05 -11.38
N PHE A 189 8.52 -2.44 -11.34
CA PHE A 189 9.24 -1.97 -12.53
C PHE A 189 9.60 -3.11 -13.48
N PHE A 190 10.22 -4.17 -12.97
CA PHE A 190 10.58 -5.34 -13.79
C PHE A 190 9.35 -6.03 -14.40
N ARG A 191 8.28 -6.15 -13.63
CA ARG A 191 7.04 -6.73 -14.13
C ARG A 191 6.42 -5.88 -15.25
N HIS A 192 6.37 -4.57 -15.08
CA HIS A 192 5.84 -3.67 -16.09
C HIS A 192 6.66 -3.74 -17.38
N HIS A 193 7.99 -3.78 -17.27
CA HIS A 193 8.87 -3.90 -18.42
C HIS A 193 8.68 -5.22 -19.18
N SER A 194 8.44 -6.33 -18.49
CA SER A 194 8.17 -7.61 -19.13
C SER A 194 6.82 -7.68 -19.84
N GLU A 195 5.80 -6.95 -19.35
CA GLU A 195 4.47 -6.86 -19.99
C GLU A 195 4.46 -5.95 -21.24
N THR A 196 5.43 -5.04 -21.37
CA THR A 196 5.56 -4.14 -22.55
C THR A 196 6.40 -4.73 -23.68
N LEU A 197 7.17 -5.81 -23.42
CA LEU A 197 8.02 -6.49 -24.41
C LEU A 197 7.35 -7.72 -25.04
N ASN A 198 6.19 -8.13 -24.57
CA ASN A 198 5.36 -9.22 -25.10
C ASN A 198 4.08 -8.67 -25.74
#